data_8e70c54ac421da68b4ecc675c43d27c5
#
_entry.id   8e70c54ac421da68b4ecc675c43d27c5
#
_cell.length_a   1.000
_cell.length_b   1.000
_cell.length_c   1.000
_cell.angle_alpha   90.00
_cell.angle_beta   90.00
_cell.angle_gamma   90.00
#
_symmetry.space_group_name_H-M   'P 1'
#
loop_
_entity.id
_entity.type
_entity.pdbx_description
1 polymer ?
#
loop_
_entity_poly.entity_id
_entity_poly.type
_entity_poly.pdbx_seq_one_letter_code
_entity_poly.pdbx_strand_id
1 'polypeptide(L)'
;MKKTWWKESVVYQIYPKSFKDSNGDGIGDIRGIIEKLDYLKELGVNVLWISPMLESPQDDNGYDISDYRKIYKDYGTMEDYETLLAEAHKRGIKILMDLVVNHTSDEHSWFVESRKSKDNPYRDYYIWRNPVNGKEPNNWGGVFGGSAWEYDAQTDMYYLHLFSKKQPDLNWENEKVRREVYDMMNFWCEKGIDGFRMDVISMISKDQKFPDGEMNNGLYGDFGPYSVHGPRIHEFLHEMNQEVLSKYDVMTVGETSGVTIEEAQKYAGDDREELNMVFQFEHIEIGGGDYGKWTTERYDFKEFKKIMIKWQEELAGKAWNSLFLGNHDQPRSVSRFGNDNPAYRDISAKMLATCLHMMQGTPYVYQGEELGMTNVYFDKLEDYRDIESLHYFTELTETGRLTPEYMMKCLMLRSRDNARTPMQWDTSAGAGFTTGKPWIKVNPNYQQINAADQLKDPDSVFHYYQKLIRLRKEMDIIVYGEFEALYRDHDQIFAYIRKLESEKLLTVCNFSAQEAEMELPETFTEGAQCLITNMGRKVFDRKIILNPYEAFVLYKK
;
A
#
# COMPACT_ATOMS: atom_id res chain seq x y z
N MET A 1 9.42 -18.75 -17.25
CA MET A 1 8.99 -17.34 -17.02
C MET A 1 10.15 -16.42 -17.36
N LYS A 2 9.91 -15.25 -18.01
CA LYS A 2 10.98 -14.31 -18.37
C LYS A 2 11.51 -13.62 -17.11
N LYS A 3 12.83 -13.63 -16.89
CA LYS A 3 13.47 -12.88 -15.81
C LYS A 3 13.41 -11.39 -16.13
N THR A 4 12.97 -10.59 -15.16
CA THR A 4 12.91 -9.14 -15.26
C THR A 4 13.28 -8.53 -13.90
N TRP A 5 13.92 -7.37 -13.94
CA TRP A 5 14.44 -6.73 -12.73
C TRP A 5 13.35 -6.47 -11.67
N TRP A 6 12.16 -6.07 -12.08
CA TRP A 6 11.07 -5.76 -11.15
C TRP A 6 10.45 -7.03 -10.51
N LYS A 7 10.51 -8.21 -11.16
CA LYS A 7 10.12 -9.50 -10.54
C LYS A 7 11.09 -9.91 -9.43
N GLU A 8 12.37 -9.59 -9.59
CA GLU A 8 13.43 -9.92 -8.64
C GLU A 8 13.59 -8.91 -7.51
N SER A 9 12.94 -7.75 -7.63
CA SER A 9 13.04 -6.63 -6.68
C SER A 9 12.30 -6.87 -5.37
N VAL A 10 12.71 -6.09 -4.37
CA VAL A 10 11.97 -5.83 -3.14
C VAL A 10 11.76 -4.33 -3.04
N VAL A 11 10.51 -3.91 -2.98
CA VAL A 11 10.11 -2.51 -2.89
C VAL A 11 9.97 -2.10 -1.44
N TYR A 12 10.51 -0.93 -1.08
CA TYR A 12 10.29 -0.30 0.21
C TYR A 12 9.46 0.96 0.02
N GLN A 13 8.32 1.04 0.69
CA GLN A 13 7.47 2.23 0.63
C GLN A 13 7.89 3.26 1.67
N ILE A 14 8.15 4.48 1.22
CA ILE A 14 8.41 5.65 2.06
C ILE A 14 7.16 6.56 2.06
N TYR A 15 6.69 6.91 3.25
CA TYR A 15 5.75 7.99 3.49
C TYR A 15 6.55 9.23 3.91
N PRO A 16 6.83 10.18 2.98
CA PRO A 16 7.86 11.21 3.16
C PRO A 16 7.67 12.02 4.44
N LYS A 17 6.44 12.44 4.70
CA LYS A 17 6.05 13.29 5.83
C LYS A 17 6.47 12.73 7.20
N SER A 18 6.61 11.40 7.31
CA SER A 18 6.94 10.68 8.54
C SER A 18 8.22 9.85 8.48
N PHE A 19 9.06 10.00 7.45
CA PHE A 19 10.26 9.17 7.33
C PHE A 19 11.45 9.75 8.08
N LYS A 20 11.91 10.95 7.70
CA LYS A 20 13.02 11.65 8.37
C LYS A 20 12.94 13.14 8.07
N ASP A 21 12.93 13.95 9.08
CA ASP A 21 13.02 15.41 9.03
C ASP A 21 14.50 15.82 9.16
N SER A 22 15.02 16.51 8.16
CA SER A 22 16.41 16.97 8.12
C SER A 22 16.59 18.40 8.63
N ASN A 23 15.54 19.21 8.64
CA ASN A 23 15.60 20.65 8.93
C ASN A 23 15.01 21.03 10.31
N GLY A 24 14.30 20.13 10.98
CA GLY A 24 13.75 20.30 12.32
C GLY A 24 12.41 21.01 12.37
N ASP A 25 11.65 21.07 11.27
CA ASP A 25 10.32 21.68 11.22
C ASP A 25 9.19 20.74 11.66
N GLY A 26 9.50 19.45 11.83
CA GLY A 26 8.56 18.42 12.27
C GLY A 26 7.94 17.63 11.12
N ILE A 27 8.32 17.90 9.88
CA ILE A 27 7.86 17.26 8.66
C ILE A 27 9.06 16.55 8.00
N GLY A 28 8.89 15.29 7.63
CA GLY A 28 9.91 14.57 6.87
C GLY A 28 10.11 15.15 5.47
N ASP A 29 11.31 15.07 4.95
CA ASP A 29 11.69 15.73 3.71
C ASP A 29 12.63 14.88 2.82
N ILE A 30 12.86 15.34 1.60
CA ILE A 30 13.71 14.64 0.60
C ILE A 30 15.14 14.49 1.09
N ARG A 31 15.71 15.50 1.76
CA ARG A 31 17.08 15.43 2.32
C ARG A 31 17.15 14.38 3.43
N GLY A 32 16.13 14.27 4.26
CA GLY A 32 16.01 13.22 5.25
C GLY A 32 15.94 11.81 4.62
N ILE A 33 15.28 11.66 3.46
CA ILE A 33 15.32 10.39 2.70
C ILE A 33 16.75 10.11 2.23
N ILE A 34 17.44 11.10 1.67
CA ILE A 34 18.84 10.97 1.21
C ILE A 34 19.76 10.53 2.36
N GLU A 35 19.62 11.09 3.56
CA GLU A 35 20.38 10.70 4.76
C GLU A 35 20.20 9.23 5.13
N LYS A 36 19.09 8.62 4.76
CA LYS A 36 18.73 7.23 5.12
C LYS A 36 18.91 6.21 3.98
N LEU A 37 19.42 6.62 2.82
CA LEU A 37 19.66 5.71 1.70
C LEU A 37 20.63 4.57 2.03
N ASP A 38 21.63 4.82 2.86
CA ASP A 38 22.58 3.77 3.28
C ASP A 38 21.93 2.72 4.19
N TYR A 39 21.01 3.14 5.08
CA TYR A 39 20.17 2.22 5.87
C TYR A 39 19.31 1.32 4.96
N LEU A 40 18.66 1.90 3.94
CA LEU A 40 17.84 1.16 3.00
C LEU A 40 18.68 0.19 2.15
N LYS A 41 19.88 0.61 1.75
CA LYS A 41 20.83 -0.27 1.06
C LYS A 41 21.29 -1.42 1.97
N GLU A 42 21.56 -1.16 3.25
CA GLU A 42 21.93 -2.17 4.24
C GLU A 42 20.82 -3.17 4.47
N LEU A 43 19.55 -2.73 4.55
CA LEU A 43 18.38 -3.60 4.60
C LEU A 43 18.32 -4.52 3.36
N GLY A 44 18.80 -4.03 2.23
CA GLY A 44 18.92 -4.79 1.00
C GLY A 44 17.83 -4.52 -0.02
N VAL A 45 16.90 -3.59 0.21
CA VAL A 45 15.89 -3.20 -0.78
C VAL A 45 16.55 -2.50 -1.98
N ASN A 46 15.94 -2.61 -3.14
CA ASN A 46 16.50 -2.07 -4.38
C ASN A 46 15.52 -1.21 -5.18
N VAL A 47 14.31 -1.02 -4.65
CA VAL A 47 13.31 -0.10 -5.21
C VAL A 47 12.68 0.67 -4.06
N LEU A 48 12.51 1.98 -4.21
CA LEU A 48 11.75 2.83 -3.29
C LEU A 48 10.48 3.30 -3.99
N TRP A 49 9.33 2.98 -3.44
CA TRP A 49 8.09 3.68 -3.73
C TRP A 49 7.94 4.82 -2.75
N ILE A 50 7.89 6.05 -3.25
CA ILE A 50 7.74 7.24 -2.43
C ILE A 50 6.33 7.79 -2.65
N SER A 51 5.53 7.86 -1.57
CA SER A 51 4.20 8.49 -1.59
C SER A 51 4.30 9.94 -2.06
N PRO A 52 3.20 10.59 -2.52
CA PRO A 52 3.28 11.82 -3.29
C PRO A 52 4.16 12.91 -2.68
N MET A 53 5.08 13.44 -3.49
CA MET A 53 5.98 14.55 -3.12
C MET A 53 5.71 15.83 -3.91
N LEU A 54 4.69 15.83 -4.76
CA LEU A 54 4.36 16.95 -5.62
C LEU A 54 3.62 18.06 -4.86
N GLU A 55 3.57 19.26 -5.44
CA GLU A 55 2.89 20.41 -4.84
C GLU A 55 1.43 20.07 -4.51
N SER A 56 1.03 20.33 -3.27
CA SER A 56 -0.27 19.93 -2.71
C SER A 56 -0.64 20.82 -1.54
N PRO A 57 -1.91 21.22 -1.39
CA PRO A 57 -2.43 21.83 -0.16
C PRO A 57 -2.45 20.90 1.05
N GLN A 58 -2.22 19.60 0.87
CA GLN A 58 -2.15 18.59 1.93
C GLN A 58 -3.49 18.28 2.62
N ASP A 59 -4.62 18.42 1.93
CA ASP A 59 -5.93 18.03 2.43
C ASP A 59 -5.98 16.52 2.69
N ASP A 60 -5.42 15.73 1.76
CA ASP A 60 -5.21 14.29 1.89
C ASP A 60 -3.71 13.92 1.83
N ASN A 61 -2.89 14.67 2.57
CA ASN A 61 -1.46 14.40 2.78
C ASN A 61 -0.66 14.13 1.48
N GLY A 62 -0.93 14.90 0.43
CA GLY A 62 -0.22 14.86 -0.84
C GLY A 62 -0.99 14.19 -1.99
N TYR A 63 -2.07 13.45 -1.71
CA TYR A 63 -2.92 12.86 -2.74
C TYR A 63 -3.89 13.88 -3.39
N ASP A 64 -3.83 15.14 -2.99
CA ASP A 64 -4.53 16.30 -3.56
C ASP A 64 -3.50 17.18 -4.30
N ILE A 65 -3.07 16.77 -5.50
CA ILE A 65 -1.98 17.42 -6.24
C ILE A 65 -2.48 18.71 -6.92
N SER A 66 -1.79 19.83 -6.67
CA SER A 66 -2.09 21.13 -7.27
C SER A 66 -1.14 21.52 -8.42
N ASP A 67 0.04 20.89 -8.53
CA ASP A 67 0.97 21.05 -9.64
C ASP A 67 1.80 19.76 -9.83
N TYR A 68 1.64 19.11 -10.97
CA TYR A 68 2.30 17.84 -11.29
C TYR A 68 3.80 17.95 -11.62
N ARG A 69 4.33 19.16 -11.79
CA ARG A 69 5.75 19.37 -12.18
C ARG A 69 6.55 20.12 -11.15
N LYS A 70 6.00 20.26 -9.93
CA LYS A 70 6.63 20.99 -8.84
C LYS A 70 6.67 20.14 -7.58
N ILE A 71 7.79 20.16 -6.88
CA ILE A 71 7.95 19.51 -5.58
C ILE A 71 7.27 20.36 -4.50
N TYR A 72 6.59 19.71 -3.56
CA TYR A 72 5.99 20.37 -2.41
C TYR A 72 7.07 21.04 -1.56
N LYS A 73 6.88 22.31 -1.27
CA LYS A 73 7.91 23.19 -0.66
C LYS A 73 8.46 22.69 0.68
N ASP A 74 7.61 22.03 1.50
CA ASP A 74 8.04 21.52 2.80
C ASP A 74 8.82 20.20 2.68
N TYR A 75 8.76 19.53 1.51
CA TYR A 75 9.58 18.35 1.21
C TYR A 75 10.92 18.71 0.55
N GLY A 76 11.05 19.91 -0.03
CA GLY A 76 12.28 20.36 -0.66
C GLY A 76 12.07 21.01 -2.03
N THR A 77 13.09 20.91 -2.86
CA THR A 77 13.13 21.51 -4.19
C THR A 77 13.26 20.44 -5.28
N MET A 78 13.13 20.85 -6.55
CA MET A 78 13.40 19.96 -7.69
C MET A 78 14.88 19.51 -7.69
N GLU A 79 15.81 20.35 -7.28
CA GLU A 79 17.25 20.00 -7.14
C GLU A 79 17.46 18.93 -6.06
N ASP A 80 16.74 19.02 -4.92
CA ASP A 80 16.77 17.99 -3.89
C ASP A 80 16.25 16.65 -4.43
N TYR A 81 15.18 16.68 -5.24
CA TYR A 81 14.63 15.48 -5.86
C TYR A 81 15.59 14.85 -6.89
N GLU A 82 16.21 15.66 -7.75
CA GLU A 82 17.22 15.20 -8.70
C GLU A 82 18.44 14.62 -7.97
N THR A 83 18.81 15.20 -6.83
CA THR A 83 19.85 14.67 -5.95
C THR A 83 19.46 13.33 -5.36
N LEU A 84 18.21 13.19 -4.91
CA LEU A 84 17.67 11.90 -4.41
C LEU A 84 17.77 10.82 -5.49
N LEU A 85 17.34 11.10 -6.72
CA LEU A 85 17.45 10.16 -7.85
C LEU A 85 18.90 9.72 -8.07
N ALA A 86 19.81 10.69 -8.18
CA ALA A 86 21.23 10.41 -8.42
C ALA A 86 21.85 9.57 -7.29
N GLU A 87 21.61 9.92 -6.03
CA GLU A 87 22.17 9.21 -4.87
C GLU A 87 21.54 7.82 -4.65
N ALA A 88 20.26 7.63 -4.99
CA ALA A 88 19.60 6.32 -4.99
C ALA A 88 20.20 5.43 -6.09
N HIS A 89 20.27 5.91 -7.33
CA HIS A 89 20.86 5.17 -8.46
C HIS A 89 22.31 4.78 -8.22
N LYS A 90 23.13 5.66 -7.66
CA LYS A 90 24.52 5.37 -7.27
C LYS A 90 24.63 4.20 -6.29
N ARG A 91 23.59 3.96 -5.49
CA ARG A 91 23.49 2.82 -4.56
C ARG A 91 22.82 1.59 -5.17
N GLY A 92 22.40 1.65 -6.42
CA GLY A 92 21.66 0.59 -7.11
C GLY A 92 20.20 0.50 -6.65
N ILE A 93 19.64 1.61 -6.15
CA ILE A 93 18.26 1.73 -5.70
C ILE A 93 17.48 2.51 -6.75
N LYS A 94 16.35 1.98 -7.20
CA LYS A 94 15.43 2.56 -8.16
C LYS A 94 14.31 3.33 -7.45
N ILE A 95 13.70 4.31 -8.13
CA ILE A 95 12.65 5.16 -7.57
C ILE A 95 11.34 5.00 -8.36
N LEU A 96 10.27 4.60 -7.66
CA LEU A 96 8.91 4.67 -8.16
C LEU A 96 8.22 5.93 -7.61
N MET A 97 7.66 6.72 -8.51
CA MET A 97 6.83 7.87 -8.18
C MET A 97 5.38 7.44 -7.99
N ASP A 98 4.69 8.04 -7.03
CA ASP A 98 3.24 7.89 -6.90
C ASP A 98 2.52 8.75 -7.94
N LEU A 99 1.72 8.11 -8.80
CA LEU A 99 0.98 8.74 -9.89
C LEU A 99 -0.49 8.88 -9.49
N VAL A 100 -0.91 10.09 -9.16
CA VAL A 100 -2.28 10.40 -8.73
C VAL A 100 -3.00 11.11 -9.88
N VAL A 101 -3.79 10.37 -10.65
CA VAL A 101 -4.40 10.88 -11.89
C VAL A 101 -5.90 10.58 -12.02
N ASN A 102 -6.53 10.01 -10.99
CA ASN A 102 -7.99 9.95 -10.92
C ASN A 102 -8.59 11.33 -10.63
N HIS A 103 -7.92 12.14 -9.84
CA HIS A 103 -8.36 13.46 -9.35
C HIS A 103 -7.17 14.40 -9.21
N THR A 104 -7.44 15.68 -9.02
CA THR A 104 -6.45 16.69 -8.62
C THR A 104 -6.91 17.39 -7.35
N SER A 105 -6.07 18.28 -6.79
CA SER A 105 -6.56 19.29 -5.85
C SER A 105 -7.56 20.22 -6.51
N ASP A 106 -8.51 20.74 -5.74
CA ASP A 106 -9.38 21.86 -6.15
C ASP A 106 -8.59 23.18 -6.34
N GLU A 107 -7.35 23.23 -5.88
CA GLU A 107 -6.40 24.33 -6.10
C GLU A 107 -5.52 24.14 -7.35
N HIS A 108 -5.65 23.01 -8.07
CA HIS A 108 -4.98 22.80 -9.35
C HIS A 108 -5.47 23.83 -10.38
N SER A 109 -4.55 24.39 -11.16
CA SER A 109 -4.87 25.44 -12.15
C SER A 109 -5.99 25.03 -13.11
N TRP A 110 -6.06 23.76 -13.51
CA TRP A 110 -7.12 23.23 -14.37
C TRP A 110 -8.49 23.34 -13.70
N PHE A 111 -8.61 23.01 -12.39
CA PHE A 111 -9.88 23.10 -11.69
C PHE A 111 -10.28 24.55 -11.42
N VAL A 112 -9.32 25.38 -11.02
CA VAL A 112 -9.54 26.82 -10.83
C VAL A 112 -10.10 27.46 -12.11
N GLU A 113 -9.57 27.11 -13.29
CA GLU A 113 -10.10 27.55 -14.57
C GLU A 113 -11.45 26.92 -14.90
N SER A 114 -11.57 25.59 -14.76
CA SER A 114 -12.80 24.82 -15.03
C SER A 114 -14.02 25.39 -14.30
N ARG A 115 -13.82 25.88 -13.09
CA ARG A 115 -14.85 26.41 -12.20
C ARG A 115 -15.35 27.80 -12.58
N LYS A 116 -14.59 28.57 -13.39
CA LYS A 116 -14.93 29.98 -13.70
C LYS A 116 -16.21 30.13 -14.48
N SER A 117 -16.47 29.25 -15.46
CA SER A 117 -17.68 29.29 -16.29
C SER A 117 -17.94 27.95 -16.96
N LYS A 118 -19.19 27.74 -17.41
CA LYS A 118 -19.58 26.54 -18.20
C LYS A 118 -18.89 26.43 -19.54
N ASP A 119 -18.43 27.54 -20.11
CA ASP A 119 -17.79 27.64 -21.44
C ASP A 119 -16.25 27.68 -21.33
N ASN A 120 -15.68 27.55 -20.14
CA ASN A 120 -14.23 27.58 -19.95
C ASN A 120 -13.56 26.40 -20.69
N PRO A 121 -12.41 26.60 -21.39
CA PRO A 121 -11.69 25.52 -22.09
C PRO A 121 -11.31 24.34 -21.22
N TYR A 122 -11.17 24.53 -19.91
CA TYR A 122 -10.89 23.48 -18.93
C TYR A 122 -12.15 22.86 -18.30
N ARG A 123 -13.36 23.30 -18.71
CA ARG A 123 -14.60 22.79 -18.08
C ARG A 123 -14.68 21.29 -18.11
N ASP A 124 -14.44 20.67 -19.24
CA ASP A 124 -14.51 19.23 -19.44
C ASP A 124 -13.27 18.45 -18.96
N TYR A 125 -12.33 19.12 -18.29
CA TYR A 125 -11.23 18.41 -17.62
C TYR A 125 -11.71 17.65 -16.39
N TYR A 126 -12.86 18.07 -15.82
CA TYR A 126 -13.49 17.47 -14.64
C TYR A 126 -14.91 17.04 -14.95
N ILE A 127 -15.46 16.20 -14.08
CA ILE A 127 -16.80 15.64 -14.24
C ILE A 127 -17.82 16.57 -13.59
N TRP A 128 -18.52 17.33 -14.43
CA TRP A 128 -19.59 18.25 -14.01
C TRP A 128 -20.95 17.74 -14.45
N ARG A 129 -21.97 17.87 -13.58
CA ARG A 129 -23.37 17.50 -13.92
C ARG A 129 -24.34 18.56 -13.39
N ASN A 130 -25.45 18.70 -14.10
CA ASN A 130 -26.54 19.56 -13.65
C ASN A 130 -27.26 18.95 -12.45
N PRO A 131 -27.84 19.81 -11.56
CA PRO A 131 -28.74 19.31 -10.53
C PRO A 131 -29.89 18.46 -11.11
N VAL A 132 -30.25 17.37 -10.44
CA VAL A 132 -31.42 16.57 -10.74
C VAL A 132 -32.49 16.85 -9.69
N ASN A 133 -33.61 17.46 -10.11
CA ASN A 133 -34.67 17.93 -9.21
C ASN A 133 -34.17 18.84 -8.06
N GLY A 134 -33.14 19.67 -8.34
CA GLY A 134 -32.53 20.58 -7.37
C GLY A 134 -31.63 19.90 -6.33
N LYS A 135 -31.22 18.65 -6.58
CA LYS A 135 -30.34 17.85 -5.72
C LYS A 135 -29.13 17.33 -6.53
N GLU A 136 -28.32 16.53 -5.86
CA GLU A 136 -27.17 15.84 -6.44
C GLU A 136 -27.59 15.01 -7.68
N PRO A 137 -26.68 14.84 -8.65
CA PRO A 137 -26.95 14.07 -9.87
C PRO A 137 -27.36 12.62 -9.66
N ASN A 138 -26.84 11.99 -8.59
CA ASN A 138 -27.18 10.65 -8.12
C ASN A 138 -26.89 10.53 -6.61
N ASN A 139 -27.09 9.35 -6.05
CA ASN A 139 -26.98 9.10 -4.61
C ASN A 139 -25.60 8.62 -4.14
N TRP A 140 -24.53 8.71 -4.95
CA TRP A 140 -23.22 8.15 -4.60
C TRP A 140 -22.63 8.77 -3.35
N GLY A 141 -22.07 7.90 -2.48
CA GLY A 141 -21.24 8.32 -1.36
C GLY A 141 -19.76 8.41 -1.75
N GLY A 142 -19.00 9.27 -1.06
CA GLY A 142 -17.55 9.35 -1.20
C GLY A 142 -16.81 8.31 -0.36
N VAL A 143 -15.57 8.00 -0.73
CA VAL A 143 -14.68 7.08 0.02
C VAL A 143 -14.44 7.55 1.45
N PHE A 144 -14.36 8.86 1.67
CA PHE A 144 -14.16 9.47 2.98
C PHE A 144 -15.46 9.86 3.69
N GLY A 145 -16.61 9.28 3.28
CA GLY A 145 -17.94 9.64 3.79
C GLY A 145 -18.55 10.83 3.04
N GLY A 146 -19.82 11.09 3.31
CA GLY A 146 -20.57 12.16 2.66
C GLY A 146 -20.99 11.86 1.22
N SER A 147 -21.60 12.84 0.55
CA SER A 147 -21.92 12.76 -0.90
C SER A 147 -20.65 12.78 -1.74
N ALA A 148 -20.64 12.05 -2.86
CA ALA A 148 -19.60 12.14 -3.88
C ALA A 148 -19.75 13.36 -4.80
N TRP A 149 -20.71 14.23 -4.57
CA TRP A 149 -21.02 15.42 -5.37
C TRP A 149 -20.99 16.69 -4.53
N GLU A 150 -20.25 17.71 -4.98
CA GLU A 150 -20.23 19.02 -4.34
C GLU A 150 -20.84 20.07 -5.27
N TYR A 151 -21.75 20.89 -4.69
CA TYR A 151 -22.43 21.96 -5.45
C TYR A 151 -21.54 23.18 -5.62
N ASP A 152 -21.41 23.64 -6.86
CA ASP A 152 -20.74 24.90 -7.20
C ASP A 152 -21.77 25.98 -7.52
N ALA A 153 -21.97 26.92 -6.57
CA ALA A 153 -22.91 28.01 -6.72
C ALA A 153 -22.56 28.99 -7.85
N GLN A 154 -21.28 29.05 -8.26
CA GLN A 154 -20.84 29.96 -9.32
C GLN A 154 -21.39 29.54 -10.70
N THR A 155 -21.47 28.24 -10.93
CA THR A 155 -21.92 27.69 -12.22
C THR A 155 -23.23 26.94 -12.14
N ASP A 156 -23.85 26.85 -10.94
CA ASP A 156 -25.10 26.11 -10.71
C ASP A 156 -25.02 24.68 -11.25
N MET A 157 -23.94 23.97 -10.87
CA MET A 157 -23.69 22.57 -11.22
C MET A 157 -23.00 21.85 -10.04
N TYR A 158 -22.98 20.53 -10.11
CA TYR A 158 -22.19 19.67 -9.22
C TYR A 158 -20.95 19.16 -9.92
N TYR A 159 -19.83 19.04 -9.18
CA TYR A 159 -18.67 18.26 -9.64
C TYR A 159 -18.55 16.97 -8.82
N LEU A 160 -18.03 15.94 -9.48
CA LEU A 160 -17.75 14.64 -8.84
C LEU A 160 -16.45 14.72 -8.06
N HIS A 161 -16.47 14.15 -6.86
CA HIS A 161 -15.27 13.87 -6.05
C HIS A 161 -15.48 12.53 -5.30
N LEU A 162 -14.82 11.48 -5.72
CA LEU A 162 -14.96 10.18 -5.05
C LEU A 162 -14.26 10.14 -3.69
N PHE A 163 -13.33 11.07 -3.44
CA PHE A 163 -12.60 11.26 -2.18
C PHE A 163 -13.04 12.55 -1.47
N SER A 164 -12.09 13.40 -1.03
CA SER A 164 -12.43 14.68 -0.45
C SER A 164 -13.08 15.61 -1.50
N LYS A 165 -13.98 16.49 -1.05
CA LYS A 165 -14.50 17.58 -1.91
C LYS A 165 -13.41 18.49 -2.47
N LYS A 166 -12.21 18.45 -1.88
CA LYS A 166 -11.01 19.13 -2.40
C LYS A 166 -10.24 18.30 -3.42
N GLN A 167 -10.76 17.13 -3.81
CA GLN A 167 -10.16 16.22 -4.80
C GLN A 167 -11.13 15.95 -5.96
N PRO A 168 -11.43 16.96 -6.81
CA PRO A 168 -12.34 16.80 -7.97
C PRO A 168 -11.80 15.76 -8.95
N ASP A 169 -12.68 14.87 -9.40
CA ASP A 169 -12.35 13.79 -10.33
C ASP A 169 -12.13 14.30 -11.77
N LEU A 170 -11.02 13.87 -12.36
CA LEU A 170 -10.67 14.15 -13.75
C LEU A 170 -11.57 13.39 -14.74
N ASN A 171 -11.88 14.03 -15.84
CA ASN A 171 -12.66 13.43 -16.92
C ASN A 171 -11.75 12.75 -17.95
N TRP A 172 -11.45 11.48 -17.77
CA TRP A 172 -10.62 10.68 -18.68
C TRP A 172 -11.24 10.42 -20.05
N GLU A 173 -12.55 10.68 -20.23
CA GLU A 173 -13.16 10.68 -21.55
C GLU A 173 -12.60 11.80 -22.43
N ASN A 174 -12.10 12.87 -21.83
CA ASN A 174 -11.48 13.99 -22.53
C ASN A 174 -10.03 13.66 -22.93
N GLU A 175 -9.78 13.54 -24.24
CA GLU A 175 -8.44 13.27 -24.78
C GLU A 175 -7.38 14.28 -24.31
N LYS A 176 -7.75 15.55 -24.12
CA LYS A 176 -6.80 16.57 -23.64
C LYS A 176 -6.29 16.23 -22.23
N VAL A 177 -7.15 15.75 -21.35
CA VAL A 177 -6.75 15.30 -20.01
C VAL A 177 -5.74 14.16 -20.11
N ARG A 178 -6.02 13.15 -20.94
CA ARG A 178 -5.10 12.02 -21.14
C ARG A 178 -3.74 12.47 -21.66
N ARG A 179 -3.71 13.38 -22.64
CA ARG A 179 -2.44 13.94 -23.19
C ARG A 179 -1.65 14.71 -22.13
N GLU A 180 -2.29 15.55 -21.34
CA GLU A 180 -1.62 16.26 -20.24
C GLU A 180 -1.00 15.28 -19.22
N VAL A 181 -1.72 14.20 -18.90
CA VAL A 181 -1.21 13.14 -18.01
C VAL A 181 0.00 12.44 -18.64
N TYR A 182 -0.07 12.05 -19.92
CA TYR A 182 1.05 11.37 -20.60
C TYR A 182 2.27 12.29 -20.75
N ASP A 183 2.07 13.57 -21.03
CA ASP A 183 3.15 14.56 -21.09
C ASP A 183 3.82 14.75 -19.72
N MET A 184 3.03 14.73 -18.65
CA MET A 184 3.56 14.78 -17.28
C MET A 184 4.33 13.50 -16.94
N MET A 185 3.82 12.33 -17.30
CA MET A 185 4.52 11.06 -17.07
C MET A 185 5.84 10.98 -17.84
N ASN A 186 5.86 11.38 -19.12
CA ASN A 186 7.09 11.46 -19.90
C ASN A 186 8.11 12.42 -19.28
N PHE A 187 7.67 13.59 -18.79
CA PHE A 187 8.55 14.53 -18.08
C PHE A 187 9.28 13.88 -16.90
N TRP A 188 8.58 13.07 -16.09
CA TRP A 188 9.20 12.39 -14.96
C TRP A 188 10.08 11.22 -15.39
N CYS A 189 9.69 10.45 -16.41
CA CYS A 189 10.54 9.41 -16.99
C CYS A 189 11.84 9.99 -17.57
N GLU A 190 11.79 11.13 -18.26
CA GLU A 190 12.96 11.84 -18.78
C GLU A 190 13.88 12.36 -17.65
N LYS A 191 13.34 12.67 -16.48
CA LYS A 191 14.13 12.99 -15.28
C LYS A 191 14.83 11.76 -14.68
N GLY A 192 14.44 10.57 -15.09
CA GLY A 192 15.12 9.34 -14.69
C GLY A 192 14.45 8.56 -13.56
N ILE A 193 13.16 8.74 -13.31
CA ILE A 193 12.43 7.81 -12.43
C ILE A 193 12.36 6.42 -13.06
N ASP A 194 12.21 5.40 -12.23
CA ASP A 194 12.22 4.00 -12.68
C ASP A 194 10.81 3.39 -12.74
N GLY A 195 9.77 4.20 -12.57
CA GLY A 195 8.39 3.75 -12.74
C GLY A 195 7.38 4.45 -11.85
N PHE A 196 6.18 3.86 -11.81
CA PHE A 196 5.03 4.44 -11.13
C PHE A 196 4.30 3.43 -10.26
N ARG A 197 3.93 3.85 -9.06
CA ARG A 197 2.77 3.30 -8.36
C ARG A 197 1.57 4.18 -8.73
N MET A 198 0.50 3.59 -9.22
CA MET A 198 -0.62 4.32 -9.78
C MET A 198 -1.79 4.30 -8.82
N ASP A 199 -2.05 5.45 -8.21
CA ASP A 199 -3.10 5.67 -7.22
C ASP A 199 -4.48 5.46 -7.82
N VAL A 200 -5.29 4.64 -7.15
CA VAL A 200 -6.67 4.27 -7.53
C VAL A 200 -6.91 4.19 -9.04
N ILE A 201 -5.96 3.63 -9.77
CA ILE A 201 -5.96 3.65 -11.24
C ILE A 201 -7.16 2.93 -11.85
N SER A 202 -7.77 2.00 -11.12
CA SER A 202 -9.00 1.32 -11.54
C SER A 202 -10.22 2.24 -11.61
N MET A 203 -10.14 3.46 -11.07
CA MET A 203 -11.25 4.40 -10.98
C MET A 203 -11.24 5.49 -12.06
N ILE A 204 -10.24 5.54 -12.96
CA ILE A 204 -10.16 6.61 -13.97
C ILE A 204 -11.24 6.53 -15.06
N SER A 205 -11.81 5.33 -15.29
CA SER A 205 -12.92 5.13 -16.22
C SER A 205 -14.23 4.96 -15.47
N LYS A 206 -15.25 5.74 -15.81
CA LYS A 206 -16.55 5.74 -15.14
C LYS A 206 -17.70 5.53 -16.13
N ASP A 207 -18.81 4.91 -15.68
CA ASP A 207 -20.04 4.87 -16.47
C ASP A 207 -20.60 6.28 -16.65
N GLN A 208 -20.65 6.76 -17.88
CA GLN A 208 -21.04 8.12 -18.21
C GLN A 208 -22.54 8.41 -17.98
N LYS A 209 -23.35 7.39 -17.66
CA LYS A 209 -24.75 7.55 -17.30
C LYS A 209 -24.93 7.98 -15.85
N PHE A 210 -23.95 7.71 -14.99
CA PHE A 210 -23.96 8.03 -13.56
C PHE A 210 -25.29 7.60 -12.89
N PRO A 211 -25.70 6.32 -12.98
CA PRO A 211 -26.94 5.86 -12.35
C PRO A 211 -26.83 5.87 -10.83
N ASP A 212 -27.97 5.81 -10.13
CA ASP A 212 -27.98 5.62 -8.69
C ASP A 212 -27.31 4.29 -8.31
N GLY A 213 -26.54 4.32 -7.23
CA GLY A 213 -25.94 3.14 -6.61
C GLY A 213 -26.90 2.45 -5.65
N GLU A 214 -26.65 1.16 -5.41
CA GLU A 214 -27.40 0.39 -4.43
C GLU A 214 -27.07 0.86 -3.00
N MET A 215 -28.10 0.98 -2.14
CA MET A 215 -27.93 1.42 -0.77
C MET A 215 -27.53 0.24 0.12
N ASN A 216 -26.27 0.12 0.44
CA ASN A 216 -25.71 -0.93 1.30
C ASN A 216 -25.44 -0.41 2.71
N ASN A 217 -26.41 -0.50 3.62
CA ASN A 217 -26.30 -0.12 5.04
C ASN A 217 -25.77 1.30 5.33
N GLY A 218 -25.50 2.07 4.29
CA GLY A 218 -24.96 3.42 4.33
C GLY A 218 -26.00 4.52 4.30
N LEU A 219 -25.54 5.74 4.25
CA LEU A 219 -26.33 6.95 3.99
C LEU A 219 -26.46 7.21 2.49
N TYR A 220 -25.56 6.62 1.70
CA TYR A 220 -25.37 6.88 0.28
C TYR A 220 -25.36 5.58 -0.53
N GLY A 221 -25.51 5.70 -1.84
CA GLY A 221 -25.39 4.59 -2.77
C GLY A 221 -23.93 4.23 -3.09
N ASP A 222 -23.71 2.98 -3.41
CA ASP A 222 -22.40 2.45 -3.82
C ASP A 222 -22.05 2.90 -5.25
N PHE A 223 -20.94 3.61 -5.39
CA PHE A 223 -20.39 4.02 -6.69
C PHE A 223 -19.55 2.91 -7.36
N GLY A 224 -19.10 1.91 -6.59
CA GLY A 224 -18.13 0.91 -7.03
C GLY A 224 -18.47 0.27 -8.38
N PRO A 225 -19.68 -0.28 -8.60
CA PRO A 225 -20.08 -0.92 -9.86
C PRO A 225 -19.99 -0.01 -11.10
N TYR A 226 -19.93 1.31 -10.91
CA TYR A 226 -19.98 2.30 -11.98
C TYR A 226 -18.69 3.12 -12.15
N SER A 227 -17.77 3.04 -11.19
CA SER A 227 -16.53 3.83 -11.17
C SER A 227 -15.28 3.01 -10.96
N VAL A 228 -15.40 1.72 -10.63
CA VAL A 228 -14.25 0.81 -10.48
C VAL A 228 -14.27 -0.18 -11.65
N HIS A 229 -13.12 -0.37 -12.31
CA HIS A 229 -13.00 -1.18 -13.53
C HIS A 229 -13.98 -0.75 -14.64
N GLY A 230 -14.15 0.56 -14.82
CA GLY A 230 -15.12 1.14 -15.75
C GLY A 230 -14.89 0.74 -17.21
N PRO A 231 -15.86 1.02 -18.09
CA PRO A 231 -15.97 0.40 -19.43
C PRO A 231 -14.79 0.65 -20.37
N ARG A 232 -14.02 1.71 -20.16
CA ARG A 232 -12.87 2.08 -21.01
C ARG A 232 -11.52 1.97 -20.29
N ILE A 233 -11.46 1.37 -19.11
CA ILE A 233 -10.24 1.32 -18.30
C ILE A 233 -9.05 0.72 -19.07
N HIS A 234 -9.25 -0.41 -19.72
CA HIS A 234 -8.19 -1.10 -20.47
C HIS A 234 -7.78 -0.34 -21.74
N GLU A 235 -8.71 0.38 -22.38
CA GLU A 235 -8.40 1.29 -23.49
C GLU A 235 -7.44 2.39 -23.02
N PHE A 236 -7.75 3.05 -21.89
CA PHE A 236 -6.94 4.13 -21.36
C PHE A 236 -5.55 3.66 -20.89
N LEU A 237 -5.47 2.49 -20.25
CA LEU A 237 -4.20 1.91 -19.80
C LEU A 237 -3.33 1.45 -20.97
N HIS A 238 -3.93 0.86 -21.99
CA HIS A 238 -3.21 0.49 -23.21
C HIS A 238 -2.68 1.74 -23.95
N GLU A 239 -3.50 2.79 -24.08
CA GLU A 239 -3.06 4.09 -24.63
C GLU A 239 -1.91 4.67 -23.79
N MET A 240 -2.00 4.66 -22.45
CA MET A 240 -0.93 5.08 -21.54
C MET A 240 0.36 4.28 -21.75
N ASN A 241 0.24 2.97 -21.94
CA ASN A 241 1.40 2.12 -22.22
C ASN A 241 2.06 2.52 -23.53
N GLN A 242 1.31 2.69 -24.61
CA GLN A 242 1.83 3.08 -25.91
C GLN A 242 2.46 4.48 -25.89
N GLU A 243 1.83 5.43 -25.21
CA GLU A 243 2.27 6.84 -25.19
C GLU A 243 3.42 7.10 -24.21
N VAL A 244 3.58 6.25 -23.19
CA VAL A 244 4.58 6.44 -22.14
C VAL A 244 5.35 5.15 -21.82
N LEU A 245 4.70 4.16 -21.21
CA LEU A 245 5.39 3.09 -20.47
C LEU A 245 6.29 2.22 -21.35
N SER A 246 5.86 1.93 -22.59
CA SER A 246 6.65 1.12 -23.53
C SER A 246 7.92 1.81 -24.05
N LYS A 247 8.06 3.13 -23.83
CA LYS A 247 9.23 3.92 -24.27
C LYS A 247 10.39 3.83 -23.28
N TYR A 248 10.15 3.34 -22.06
CA TYR A 248 11.12 3.32 -20.96
C TYR A 248 11.20 1.94 -20.29
N ASP A 249 12.32 1.62 -19.66
CA ASP A 249 12.45 0.42 -18.81
C ASP A 249 11.95 0.72 -17.39
N VAL A 250 10.64 0.82 -17.25
CA VAL A 250 9.97 1.23 -16.02
C VAL A 250 9.15 0.09 -15.40
N MET A 251 8.96 0.15 -14.09
CA MET A 251 8.07 -0.72 -13.33
C MET A 251 6.76 0.01 -13.05
N THR A 252 5.63 -0.70 -13.19
CA THR A 252 4.32 -0.17 -12.83
C THR A 252 3.57 -1.11 -11.89
N VAL A 253 2.93 -0.52 -10.88
CA VAL A 253 1.98 -1.21 -10.01
C VAL A 253 0.72 -0.37 -9.85
N GLY A 254 -0.42 -0.91 -10.22
CA GLY A 254 -1.72 -0.24 -10.11
C GLY A 254 -2.41 -0.55 -8.78
N GLU A 255 -2.94 0.46 -8.13
CA GLU A 255 -3.88 0.28 -7.04
C GLU A 255 -5.28 -0.01 -7.61
N THR A 256 -5.81 -1.20 -7.31
CA THR A 256 -7.04 -1.71 -7.91
C THR A 256 -7.95 -2.33 -6.85
N SER A 257 -8.68 -1.48 -6.14
CA SER A 257 -9.68 -1.94 -5.17
C SER A 257 -10.73 -2.83 -5.84
N GLY A 258 -11.16 -3.90 -5.17
CA GLY A 258 -12.18 -4.81 -5.68
C GLY A 258 -11.75 -5.65 -6.90
N VAL A 259 -10.46 -5.68 -7.27
CA VAL A 259 -9.98 -6.45 -8.41
C VAL A 259 -10.15 -7.95 -8.19
N THR A 260 -10.71 -8.63 -9.18
CA THR A 260 -10.75 -10.10 -9.26
C THR A 260 -9.50 -10.65 -9.95
N ILE A 261 -9.33 -11.98 -9.90
CA ILE A 261 -8.23 -12.64 -10.64
C ILE A 261 -8.35 -12.38 -12.15
N GLU A 262 -9.57 -12.44 -12.69
CA GLU A 262 -9.85 -12.18 -14.11
C GLU A 262 -9.51 -10.74 -14.50
N GLU A 263 -9.89 -9.77 -13.65
CA GLU A 263 -9.53 -8.37 -13.90
C GLU A 263 -8.01 -8.15 -13.75
N ALA A 264 -7.37 -8.73 -12.74
CA ALA A 264 -5.92 -8.62 -12.57
C ALA A 264 -5.14 -9.14 -13.81
N GLN A 265 -5.64 -10.20 -14.47
CA GLN A 265 -5.07 -10.70 -15.72
C GLN A 265 -5.22 -9.70 -16.87
N LYS A 266 -6.33 -8.94 -16.91
CA LYS A 266 -6.51 -7.90 -17.93
C LYS A 266 -5.56 -6.71 -17.71
N TYR A 267 -5.33 -6.31 -16.44
CA TYR A 267 -4.40 -5.22 -16.11
C TYR A 267 -2.93 -5.59 -16.30
N ALA A 268 -2.55 -6.83 -15.95
CA ALA A 268 -1.13 -7.18 -15.75
C ALA A 268 -0.71 -8.51 -16.41
N GLY A 269 -1.50 -9.06 -17.32
CA GLY A 269 -1.09 -10.21 -18.13
C GLY A 269 0.06 -9.87 -19.07
N ASP A 270 0.97 -10.81 -19.28
CA ASP A 270 2.19 -10.61 -20.12
C ASP A 270 1.86 -10.19 -21.57
N ASP A 271 0.64 -10.42 -22.04
CA ASP A 271 0.15 -10.12 -23.40
C ASP A 271 -0.72 -8.84 -23.47
N ARG A 272 -0.90 -8.14 -22.35
CA ARG A 272 -1.85 -7.04 -22.26
C ARG A 272 -1.27 -5.67 -22.64
N GLU A 273 0.03 -5.47 -22.45
CA GLU A 273 0.70 -4.18 -22.68
C GLU A 273 -0.01 -3.03 -21.92
N GLU A 274 -0.29 -3.26 -20.64
CA GLU A 274 -0.88 -2.30 -19.73
C GLU A 274 0.08 -2.08 -18.53
N LEU A 275 -0.11 -2.77 -17.41
CA LEU A 275 0.70 -2.65 -16.19
C LEU A 275 1.57 -3.89 -15.97
N ASN A 276 2.58 -3.81 -15.08
CA ASN A 276 3.37 -4.98 -14.70
C ASN A 276 2.72 -5.81 -13.60
N MET A 277 2.01 -5.17 -12.67
CA MET A 277 1.28 -5.82 -11.57
C MET A 277 0.21 -4.90 -10.99
N VAL A 278 -0.63 -5.44 -10.13
CA VAL A 278 -1.65 -4.69 -9.41
C VAL A 278 -1.63 -5.04 -7.92
N PHE A 279 -2.01 -4.08 -7.07
CA PHE A 279 -2.35 -4.34 -5.68
C PHE A 279 -3.80 -4.83 -5.58
N GLN A 280 -3.99 -6.04 -5.11
CA GLN A 280 -5.28 -6.57 -4.70
C GLN A 280 -5.53 -6.31 -3.22
N PHE A 281 -6.77 -6.08 -2.82
CA PHE A 281 -7.12 -5.66 -1.48
C PHE A 281 -7.91 -6.70 -0.68
N GLU A 282 -8.28 -7.83 -1.26
CA GLU A 282 -9.11 -8.84 -0.59
C GLU A 282 -8.58 -9.21 0.81
N HIS A 283 -7.25 -9.42 0.94
CA HIS A 283 -6.66 -9.83 2.22
C HIS A 283 -6.59 -8.71 3.28
N ILE A 284 -6.64 -7.44 2.87
CA ILE A 284 -6.68 -6.29 3.79
C ILE A 284 -8.10 -5.83 4.11
N GLU A 285 -9.09 -6.23 3.32
CA GLU A 285 -10.51 -5.89 3.53
C GLU A 285 -11.23 -6.88 4.44
N ILE A 286 -10.64 -8.06 4.71
CA ILE A 286 -11.23 -9.06 5.61
C ILE A 286 -11.46 -8.53 7.04
N GLY A 287 -12.50 -9.05 7.69
CA GLY A 287 -12.89 -8.64 9.04
C GLY A 287 -13.52 -7.25 9.06
N GLY A 288 -14.17 -6.84 7.98
CA GLY A 288 -15.03 -5.67 7.94
C GLY A 288 -16.37 -5.93 8.64
N GLY A 289 -17.01 -4.86 9.14
CA GLY A 289 -18.35 -4.88 9.74
C GLY A 289 -19.38 -4.16 8.87
N ASP A 290 -20.55 -3.87 9.46
CA ASP A 290 -21.65 -3.17 8.78
C ASP A 290 -21.27 -1.79 8.22
N TYR A 291 -20.22 -1.19 8.77
CA TYR A 291 -19.68 0.11 8.33
C TYR A 291 -18.25 -0.03 7.80
N GLY A 292 -18.02 -1.06 6.97
CA GLY A 292 -16.72 -1.32 6.35
C GLY A 292 -15.64 -1.65 7.39
N LYS A 293 -14.50 -0.97 7.31
CA LYS A 293 -13.35 -1.22 8.22
C LYS A 293 -13.58 -0.77 9.66
N TRP A 294 -14.64 0.00 9.95
CA TRP A 294 -14.90 0.58 11.27
C TRP A 294 -15.51 -0.45 12.22
N THR A 295 -14.70 -1.39 12.64
CA THR A 295 -15.05 -2.49 13.54
C THR A 295 -13.88 -2.85 14.45
N THR A 296 -14.19 -3.44 15.62
CA THR A 296 -13.19 -3.98 16.53
C THR A 296 -12.90 -5.47 16.29
N GLU A 297 -13.60 -6.10 15.34
CA GLU A 297 -13.41 -7.50 15.02
C GLU A 297 -12.02 -7.74 14.40
N ARG A 298 -11.43 -8.88 14.77
CA ARG A 298 -10.21 -9.36 14.12
C ARG A 298 -10.55 -10.08 12.81
N TYR A 299 -9.58 -10.12 11.91
CA TYR A 299 -9.71 -10.92 10.68
C TYR A 299 -9.79 -12.43 10.98
N ASP A 300 -10.45 -13.17 10.11
CA ASP A 300 -10.44 -14.63 10.10
C ASP A 300 -9.16 -15.13 9.41
N PHE A 301 -8.35 -15.90 10.14
CA PHE A 301 -7.10 -16.46 9.61
C PHE A 301 -7.33 -17.44 8.45
N LYS A 302 -8.40 -18.24 8.48
CA LYS A 302 -8.71 -19.17 7.38
C LYS A 302 -9.07 -18.42 6.11
N GLU A 303 -9.85 -17.36 6.25
CA GLU A 303 -10.20 -16.48 5.13
C GLU A 303 -8.95 -15.81 4.55
N PHE A 304 -8.10 -15.21 5.40
CA PHE A 304 -6.81 -14.66 4.99
C PHE A 304 -5.97 -15.68 4.22
N LYS A 305 -5.78 -16.87 4.78
CA LYS A 305 -5.01 -17.95 4.16
C LYS A 305 -5.61 -18.38 2.81
N LYS A 306 -6.92 -18.54 2.73
CA LYS A 306 -7.63 -18.89 1.50
C LYS A 306 -7.42 -17.85 0.41
N ILE A 307 -7.50 -16.57 0.72
CA ILE A 307 -7.26 -15.47 -0.21
C ILE A 307 -5.81 -15.51 -0.72
N MET A 308 -4.83 -15.60 0.20
CA MET A 308 -3.42 -15.64 -0.19
C MET A 308 -3.11 -16.84 -1.08
N ILE A 309 -3.65 -18.02 -0.80
CA ILE A 309 -3.50 -19.22 -1.63
C ILE A 309 -4.14 -19.01 -3.00
N LYS A 310 -5.37 -18.50 -3.05
CA LYS A 310 -6.09 -18.20 -4.30
C LYS A 310 -5.24 -17.34 -5.24
N TRP A 311 -4.72 -16.22 -4.74
CA TRP A 311 -3.90 -15.30 -5.54
C TRP A 311 -2.58 -15.92 -5.99
N GLN A 312 -1.98 -16.82 -5.21
CA GLN A 312 -0.79 -17.55 -5.64
C GLN A 312 -1.09 -18.59 -6.74
N GLU A 313 -2.18 -19.35 -6.61
CA GLU A 313 -2.47 -20.47 -7.53
C GLU A 313 -3.19 -20.03 -8.80
N GLU A 314 -4.18 -19.15 -8.69
CA GLU A 314 -5.02 -18.79 -9.83
C GLU A 314 -4.37 -17.72 -10.74
N LEU A 315 -3.46 -16.89 -10.20
CA LEU A 315 -2.71 -15.91 -10.98
C LEU A 315 -1.44 -16.51 -11.62
N ALA A 316 -0.99 -17.68 -11.14
CA ALA A 316 0.22 -18.32 -11.61
C ALA A 316 0.25 -18.51 -13.13
N GLY A 317 1.32 -18.04 -13.77
CA GLY A 317 1.51 -18.12 -15.22
C GLY A 317 0.65 -17.18 -16.06
N LYS A 318 -0.20 -16.36 -15.45
CA LYS A 318 -1.12 -15.42 -16.12
C LYS A 318 -0.75 -13.95 -15.88
N ALA A 319 -0.42 -13.60 -14.64
CA ALA A 319 0.06 -12.28 -14.26
C ALA A 319 0.98 -12.39 -13.05
N TRP A 320 1.58 -11.27 -12.63
CA TRP A 320 2.53 -11.23 -11.53
C TRP A 320 1.92 -10.62 -10.27
N ASN A 321 2.10 -11.27 -9.11
CA ASN A 321 1.62 -10.78 -7.83
C ASN A 321 2.46 -9.62 -7.29
N SER A 322 1.82 -8.64 -6.65
CA SER A 322 2.40 -7.78 -5.62
C SER A 322 2.10 -8.38 -4.24
N LEU A 323 3.08 -8.38 -3.35
CA LEU A 323 2.97 -8.99 -2.03
C LEU A 323 3.13 -7.92 -0.95
N PHE A 324 2.10 -7.68 -0.15
CA PHE A 324 2.15 -6.70 0.94
C PHE A 324 1.21 -7.08 2.08
N LEU A 325 1.49 -6.61 3.29
CA LEU A 325 0.63 -6.73 4.46
C LEU A 325 0.24 -5.38 5.05
N GLY A 326 0.91 -4.33 4.65
CA GLY A 326 0.65 -2.97 5.10
C GLY A 326 1.12 -1.92 4.10
N ASN A 327 0.57 -0.73 4.24
CA ASN A 327 0.96 0.49 3.54
C ASN A 327 0.54 1.70 4.39
N HIS A 328 0.64 2.90 3.83
CA HIS A 328 0.25 4.16 4.49
C HIS A 328 -1.26 4.31 4.76
N ASP A 329 -2.11 3.44 4.21
CA ASP A 329 -3.57 3.44 4.35
C ASP A 329 -4.11 2.30 5.24
N GLN A 330 -3.21 1.46 5.76
CA GLN A 330 -3.57 0.32 6.60
C GLN A 330 -2.95 0.44 7.99
N PRO A 331 -3.57 -0.14 9.03
CA PRO A 331 -2.91 -0.30 10.33
C PRO A 331 -1.59 -1.07 10.18
N ARG A 332 -0.71 -0.95 11.16
CA ARG A 332 0.56 -1.69 11.18
C ARG A 332 0.33 -3.20 11.07
N SER A 333 1.05 -3.86 10.19
CA SER A 333 0.87 -5.28 9.84
C SER A 333 0.96 -6.21 11.04
N VAL A 334 1.93 -5.99 11.95
CA VAL A 334 2.09 -6.81 13.16
C VAL A 334 0.92 -6.66 14.13
N SER A 335 0.32 -5.46 14.24
CA SER A 335 -0.86 -5.22 15.09
C SER A 335 -2.13 -5.81 14.48
N ARG A 336 -2.25 -5.81 13.16
CA ARG A 336 -3.42 -6.31 12.46
C ARG A 336 -3.40 -7.82 12.26
N PHE A 337 -2.33 -8.36 11.68
CA PHE A 337 -2.22 -9.76 11.26
C PHE A 337 -1.42 -10.61 12.21
N GLY A 338 -0.54 -10.02 13.00
CA GLY A 338 0.30 -10.68 13.99
C GLY A 338 -0.20 -10.52 15.42
N ASN A 339 0.75 -10.32 16.30
CA ASN A 339 0.51 -10.06 17.73
C ASN A 339 1.53 -9.04 18.22
N ASP A 340 1.09 -7.83 18.54
CA ASP A 340 1.95 -6.73 18.97
C ASP A 340 2.16 -6.67 20.48
N ASN A 341 1.68 -7.69 21.24
CA ASN A 341 2.07 -7.85 22.61
C ASN A 341 3.60 -7.96 22.70
N PRO A 342 4.28 -7.23 23.60
CA PRO A 342 5.74 -7.25 23.71
C PRO A 342 6.37 -8.65 23.78
N ALA A 343 5.67 -9.64 24.34
CA ALA A 343 6.16 -11.03 24.41
C ALA A 343 6.19 -11.75 23.05
N TYR A 344 5.40 -11.29 22.08
CA TYR A 344 5.23 -11.97 20.78
C TYR A 344 5.56 -11.08 19.58
N ARG A 345 5.66 -9.78 19.76
CA ARG A 345 5.80 -8.81 18.67
C ARG A 345 6.90 -9.18 17.67
N ASP A 346 8.12 -9.39 18.13
CA ASP A 346 9.27 -9.68 17.27
C ASP A 346 9.13 -11.00 16.53
N ILE A 347 8.69 -12.03 17.25
CA ILE A 347 8.51 -13.38 16.69
C ILE A 347 7.39 -13.36 15.65
N SER A 348 6.30 -12.67 15.96
CA SER A 348 5.13 -12.53 15.09
C SER A 348 5.45 -11.69 13.84
N ALA A 349 6.19 -10.58 13.97
CA ALA A 349 6.66 -9.79 12.84
C ALA A 349 7.55 -10.63 11.89
N LYS A 350 8.48 -11.39 12.43
CA LYS A 350 9.34 -12.30 11.64
C LYS A 350 8.54 -13.42 10.98
N MET A 351 7.51 -13.94 11.64
CA MET A 351 6.62 -14.97 11.08
C MET A 351 5.85 -14.41 9.87
N LEU A 352 5.25 -13.22 9.99
CA LEU A 352 4.57 -12.54 8.89
C LEU A 352 5.50 -12.30 7.70
N ALA A 353 6.71 -11.79 7.97
CA ALA A 353 7.73 -11.57 6.95
C ALA A 353 8.12 -12.88 6.24
N THR A 354 8.30 -13.98 6.99
CA THR A 354 8.61 -15.30 6.42
C THR A 354 7.49 -15.75 5.48
N CYS A 355 6.25 -15.67 5.96
CA CYS A 355 5.09 -16.06 5.17
C CYS A 355 5.02 -15.31 3.84
N LEU A 356 5.20 -13.99 3.86
CA LEU A 356 5.04 -13.15 2.67
C LEU A 356 6.22 -13.26 1.70
N HIS A 357 7.46 -13.14 2.20
CA HIS A 357 8.66 -13.05 1.36
C HIS A 357 9.01 -14.33 0.61
N MET A 358 8.50 -15.49 1.05
CA MET A 358 8.72 -16.77 0.36
C MET A 358 7.65 -17.08 -0.71
N MET A 359 6.61 -16.27 -0.84
CA MET A 359 5.59 -16.39 -1.91
C MET A 359 6.13 -15.92 -3.26
N GLN A 360 5.44 -16.31 -4.35
CA GLN A 360 5.72 -15.79 -5.70
C GLN A 360 5.09 -14.41 -5.87
N GLY A 361 5.91 -13.43 -6.20
CA GLY A 361 5.48 -12.04 -6.40
C GLY A 361 6.57 -11.06 -5.97
N THR A 362 6.35 -9.77 -6.17
CA THR A 362 7.27 -8.71 -5.72
C THR A 362 6.84 -8.22 -4.33
N PRO A 363 7.68 -8.39 -3.28
CA PRO A 363 7.35 -7.91 -1.94
C PRO A 363 7.46 -6.39 -1.83
N TYR A 364 6.50 -5.81 -1.11
CA TYR A 364 6.46 -4.40 -0.70
C TYR A 364 6.55 -4.33 0.81
N VAL A 365 7.56 -3.66 1.32
CA VAL A 365 7.81 -3.43 2.75
C VAL A 365 7.46 -1.98 3.06
N TYR A 366 6.51 -1.75 3.94
CA TYR A 366 6.17 -0.40 4.39
C TYR A 366 7.13 0.06 5.47
N GLN A 367 7.55 1.35 5.44
CA GLN A 367 8.47 1.92 6.44
C GLN A 367 8.09 1.57 7.87
N GLY A 368 9.03 1.01 8.63
CA GLY A 368 8.86 0.55 10.01
C GLY A 368 8.37 -0.88 10.16
N GLU A 369 7.96 -1.54 9.08
CA GLU A 369 7.60 -2.96 9.10
C GLU A 369 8.83 -3.82 9.41
N GLU A 370 9.99 -3.45 8.87
CA GLU A 370 11.28 -4.08 9.14
C GLU A 370 11.78 -3.91 10.60
N LEU A 371 11.13 -3.04 11.37
CA LEU A 371 11.37 -2.87 12.80
C LEU A 371 10.30 -3.52 13.68
N GLY A 372 9.23 -4.03 13.07
CA GLY A 372 8.06 -4.48 13.80
C GLY A 372 7.34 -3.33 14.53
N MET A 373 7.26 -2.14 13.92
CA MET A 373 6.50 -1.02 14.46
C MET A 373 5.03 -1.38 14.58
N THR A 374 4.40 -0.96 15.68
CA THR A 374 3.01 -1.27 16.03
C THR A 374 2.08 -0.09 15.81
N ASN A 375 0.76 -0.33 15.91
CA ASN A 375 -0.21 0.74 16.05
C ASN A 375 0.14 1.64 17.23
N VAL A 376 -0.23 2.91 17.13
CA VAL A 376 -0.01 3.92 18.19
C VAL A 376 -1.16 3.95 19.21
N TYR A 377 -2.36 3.54 18.78
CA TYR A 377 -3.57 3.47 19.64
C TYR A 377 -3.92 4.81 20.29
N PHE A 378 -3.99 5.91 19.53
CA PHE A 378 -4.40 7.20 20.07
C PHE A 378 -5.78 7.11 20.75
N ASP A 379 -5.85 7.54 22.01
CA ASP A 379 -7.05 7.49 22.84
C ASP A 379 -7.90 8.77 22.78
N LYS A 380 -7.42 9.78 22.05
CA LYS A 380 -8.09 11.07 21.88
C LYS A 380 -8.28 11.42 20.42
N LEU A 381 -9.48 11.89 20.07
CA LEU A 381 -9.80 12.29 18.69
C LEU A 381 -8.89 13.43 18.18
N GLU A 382 -8.49 14.35 19.06
CA GLU A 382 -7.61 15.48 18.74
C GLU A 382 -6.19 15.08 18.31
N ASP A 383 -5.78 13.83 18.52
CA ASP A 383 -4.48 13.31 18.11
C ASP A 383 -4.48 12.79 16.67
N TYR A 384 -5.67 12.49 16.13
CA TYR A 384 -5.82 12.05 14.75
C TYR A 384 -5.69 13.22 13.77
N ARG A 385 -5.14 12.94 12.59
CA ARG A 385 -4.92 13.89 11.49
C ARG A 385 -5.56 13.43 10.18
N ASP A 386 -5.89 12.15 10.09
CA ASP A 386 -6.44 11.53 8.92
C ASP A 386 -7.88 11.98 8.63
N ILE A 387 -8.09 12.57 7.44
CA ILE A 387 -9.38 13.07 7.00
C ILE A 387 -10.48 11.99 7.01
N GLU A 388 -10.15 10.77 6.57
CA GLU A 388 -11.10 9.65 6.58
C GLU A 388 -11.56 9.32 8.00
N SER A 389 -10.63 9.21 8.94
CA SER A 389 -10.91 8.92 10.34
C SER A 389 -11.81 9.97 10.99
N LEU A 390 -11.53 11.25 10.74
CA LEU A 390 -12.28 12.36 11.31
C LEU A 390 -13.69 12.48 10.71
N HIS A 391 -13.82 12.32 9.41
CA HIS A 391 -15.11 12.37 8.73
C HIS A 391 -16.02 11.22 9.16
N TYR A 392 -15.52 9.96 9.13
CA TYR A 392 -16.34 8.82 9.57
C TYR A 392 -16.66 8.86 11.07
N PHE A 393 -15.76 9.38 11.91
CA PHE A 393 -16.11 9.62 13.32
C PHE A 393 -17.33 10.52 13.41
N THR A 394 -17.31 11.67 12.74
CA THR A 394 -18.43 12.63 12.74
C THR A 394 -19.69 11.99 12.15
N GLU A 395 -19.61 11.43 10.94
CA GLU A 395 -20.78 10.90 10.23
C GLU A 395 -21.46 9.77 11.01
N LEU A 396 -20.71 8.78 11.49
CA LEU A 396 -21.29 7.62 12.15
C LEU A 396 -21.80 7.92 13.57
N THR A 397 -21.20 8.88 14.26
CA THR A 397 -21.66 9.26 15.61
C THR A 397 -22.83 10.23 15.57
N GLU A 398 -22.82 11.25 14.70
CA GLU A 398 -23.92 12.22 14.57
C GLU A 398 -25.19 11.59 14.00
N THR A 399 -25.06 10.58 13.15
CA THR A 399 -26.21 9.81 12.63
C THR A 399 -26.69 8.73 13.60
N GLY A 400 -26.04 8.57 14.76
CA GLY A 400 -26.40 7.60 15.80
C GLY A 400 -26.17 6.13 15.41
N ARG A 401 -25.35 5.87 14.39
CA ARG A 401 -25.01 4.52 13.91
C ARG A 401 -24.01 3.81 14.81
N LEU A 402 -23.02 4.55 15.29
CA LEU A 402 -22.05 4.09 16.27
C LEU A 402 -21.99 5.05 17.45
N THR A 403 -21.67 4.55 18.65
CA THR A 403 -21.38 5.43 19.77
C THR A 403 -19.97 6.03 19.64
N PRO A 404 -19.71 7.24 20.16
CA PRO A 404 -18.37 7.84 20.15
C PRO A 404 -17.30 6.92 20.77
N GLU A 405 -17.63 6.21 21.85
CA GLU A 405 -16.72 5.31 22.55
C GLU A 405 -16.37 4.06 21.68
N TYR A 406 -17.35 3.54 20.93
CA TYR A 406 -17.09 2.41 20.03
C TYR A 406 -16.29 2.88 18.80
N MET A 407 -16.64 4.02 18.22
CA MET A 407 -15.90 4.58 17.08
C MET A 407 -14.46 4.91 17.46
N MET A 408 -14.19 5.43 18.66
CA MET A 408 -12.81 5.61 19.15
C MET A 408 -12.03 4.29 19.18
N LYS A 409 -12.65 3.18 19.62
CA LYS A 409 -12.00 1.86 19.58
C LYS A 409 -11.70 1.43 18.14
N CYS A 410 -12.61 1.70 17.21
CA CYS A 410 -12.37 1.44 15.78
C CYS A 410 -11.20 2.27 15.26
N LEU A 411 -11.11 3.57 15.58
CA LEU A 411 -9.98 4.42 15.20
C LEU A 411 -8.65 3.90 15.75
N MET A 412 -8.59 3.52 17.02
CA MET A 412 -7.39 2.95 17.65
C MET A 412 -6.87 1.74 16.86
N LEU A 413 -7.75 0.92 16.29
CA LEU A 413 -7.39 -0.30 15.59
C LEU A 413 -7.22 -0.11 14.09
N ARG A 414 -7.99 0.78 13.45
CA ARG A 414 -8.19 0.81 12.00
C ARG A 414 -7.79 2.10 11.31
N SER A 415 -7.58 3.21 12.05
CA SER A 415 -7.18 4.48 11.43
C SER A 415 -5.86 4.35 10.67
N ARG A 416 -5.77 5.04 9.52
CA ARG A 416 -4.56 5.19 8.71
C ARG A 416 -3.43 5.86 9.51
N ASP A 417 -3.73 6.69 10.49
CA ASP A 417 -2.73 7.37 11.33
C ASP A 417 -1.85 6.41 12.13
N ASN A 418 -2.30 5.18 12.38
CA ASN A 418 -1.46 4.14 12.98
C ASN A 418 -0.20 3.83 12.14
N ALA A 419 -0.31 3.87 10.83
CA ALA A 419 0.81 3.70 9.91
C ALA A 419 1.58 5.00 9.65
N ARG A 420 0.97 6.16 9.92
CA ARG A 420 1.53 7.48 9.59
C ARG A 420 2.34 8.13 10.71
N THR A 421 2.46 7.45 11.86
CA THR A 421 3.38 7.88 12.91
C THR A 421 4.81 7.92 12.41
N PRO A 422 5.64 8.88 12.90
CA PRO A 422 7.03 9.01 12.50
C PRO A 422 7.83 7.72 12.65
N MET A 423 8.74 7.49 11.70
CA MET A 423 9.73 6.42 11.75
C MET A 423 10.57 6.52 13.02
N GLN A 424 10.82 5.39 13.65
CA GLN A 424 11.52 5.29 14.94
C GLN A 424 13.00 4.99 14.69
N TRP A 425 13.83 6.04 14.57
CA TRP A 425 15.25 5.89 14.26
C TRP A 425 16.12 5.56 15.48
N ASP A 426 15.83 6.19 16.62
CA ASP A 426 16.58 6.00 17.86
C ASP A 426 15.77 6.39 19.11
N THR A 427 16.39 6.33 20.28
CA THR A 427 15.77 6.65 21.58
C THR A 427 15.79 8.14 21.94
N SER A 428 16.29 9.01 21.09
CA SER A 428 16.29 10.46 21.33
C SER A 428 14.89 11.06 21.24
N ALA A 429 14.73 12.28 21.72
CA ALA A 429 13.46 12.99 21.63
C ALA A 429 12.99 13.06 20.16
N GLY A 430 11.70 12.86 19.91
CA GLY A 430 11.16 12.76 18.55
C GLY A 430 11.54 11.45 17.82
N ALA A 431 12.03 10.43 18.54
CA ALA A 431 12.45 9.14 18.01
C ALA A 431 13.57 9.24 16.95
N GLY A 432 14.41 10.25 16.99
CA GLY A 432 15.41 10.54 15.95
C GLY A 432 14.81 10.97 14.60
N PHE A 433 13.47 11.05 14.51
CA PHE A 433 12.78 11.52 13.31
C PHE A 433 12.99 13.02 13.11
N THR A 434 12.78 13.83 14.14
CA THR A 434 12.87 15.29 14.12
C THR A 434 13.53 15.83 15.39
N THR A 435 14.13 17.01 15.30
CA THR A 435 14.55 17.84 16.45
C THR A 435 13.48 18.86 16.84
N GLY A 436 12.44 19.03 16.02
CA GLY A 436 11.30 19.92 16.26
C GLY A 436 10.09 19.19 16.83
N LYS A 437 8.91 19.82 16.65
CA LYS A 437 7.64 19.20 17.02
C LYS A 437 7.10 18.40 15.84
N PRO A 438 6.95 17.07 15.94
CA PRO A 438 6.45 16.27 14.83
C PRO A 438 5.01 16.64 14.48
N TRP A 439 4.66 16.58 13.18
CA TRP A 439 3.34 16.91 12.65
C TRP A 439 2.22 16.02 13.21
N ILE A 440 2.56 14.79 13.56
CA ILE A 440 1.72 13.81 14.28
C ILE A 440 2.55 13.22 15.42
N LYS A 441 1.92 12.83 16.51
CA LYS A 441 2.61 12.27 17.69
C LYS A 441 3.40 11.02 17.33
N VAL A 442 4.62 10.94 17.85
CA VAL A 442 5.45 9.73 17.78
C VAL A 442 4.83 8.62 18.62
N ASN A 443 4.90 7.39 18.17
CA ASN A 443 4.50 6.25 18.98
C ASN A 443 5.45 6.12 20.19
N PRO A 444 4.94 6.16 21.44
CA PRO A 444 5.80 6.21 22.63
C PRO A 444 6.68 4.98 22.83
N ASN A 445 6.42 3.89 22.12
CA ASN A 445 7.22 2.67 22.19
C ASN A 445 8.55 2.74 21.43
N TYR A 446 8.91 3.92 20.88
CA TYR A 446 10.20 4.12 20.21
C TYR A 446 11.40 3.88 21.12
N GLN A 447 11.21 3.95 22.43
CA GLN A 447 12.24 3.60 23.42
C GLN A 447 12.62 2.10 23.38
N GLN A 448 11.75 1.24 22.88
CA GLN A 448 11.94 -0.22 22.77
C GLN A 448 12.04 -0.68 21.32
N ILE A 449 11.43 0.08 20.38
CA ILE A 449 11.36 -0.28 18.96
C ILE A 449 11.99 0.85 18.18
N ASN A 450 13.23 0.69 17.76
CA ASN A 450 13.93 1.69 16.95
C ASN A 450 15.04 1.07 16.11
N ALA A 451 15.39 1.75 15.01
CA ALA A 451 16.40 1.28 14.07
C ALA A 451 17.80 1.16 14.70
N ALA A 452 18.20 2.14 15.52
CA ALA A 452 19.56 2.18 16.08
C ALA A 452 19.87 0.99 17.00
N ASP A 453 18.90 0.49 17.75
CA ASP A 453 19.09 -0.66 18.61
C ASP A 453 18.99 -1.97 17.80
N GLN A 454 18.07 -2.04 16.82
CA GLN A 454 17.93 -3.24 15.99
C GLN A 454 19.14 -3.46 15.06
N LEU A 455 19.81 -2.42 14.60
CA LEU A 455 21.06 -2.55 13.83
C LEU A 455 22.21 -3.17 14.65
N LYS A 456 22.16 -3.11 15.98
CA LYS A 456 23.17 -3.72 16.87
C LYS A 456 22.83 -5.16 17.26
N ASP A 457 21.56 -5.54 17.15
CA ASP A 457 21.07 -6.87 17.54
C ASP A 457 20.96 -7.79 16.30
N PRO A 458 21.85 -8.79 16.15
CA PRO A 458 21.83 -9.71 15.00
C PRO A 458 20.57 -10.56 14.92
N ASP A 459 19.80 -10.66 16.01
CA ASP A 459 18.54 -11.40 16.08
C ASP A 459 17.31 -10.49 15.95
N SER A 460 17.49 -9.20 15.63
CA SER A 460 16.41 -8.22 15.46
C SER A 460 15.48 -8.54 14.29
N VAL A 461 14.34 -7.85 14.23
CA VAL A 461 13.41 -7.92 13.08
C VAL A 461 14.09 -7.37 11.83
N PHE A 462 14.89 -6.28 11.95
CA PHE A 462 15.66 -5.70 10.84
C PHE A 462 16.58 -6.71 10.17
N HIS A 463 17.44 -7.38 10.93
CA HIS A 463 18.36 -8.38 10.37
C HIS A 463 17.65 -9.62 9.85
N TYR A 464 16.46 -9.92 10.36
CA TYR A 464 15.63 -10.98 9.82
C TYR A 464 15.09 -10.63 8.43
N TYR A 465 14.55 -9.41 8.24
CA TYR A 465 14.15 -8.88 6.92
C TYR A 465 15.33 -8.85 5.96
N GLN A 466 16.48 -8.32 6.40
CA GLN A 466 17.72 -8.30 5.61
C GLN A 466 18.08 -9.71 5.09
N LYS A 467 17.96 -10.73 5.94
CA LYS A 467 18.22 -12.12 5.56
C LYS A 467 17.19 -12.66 4.55
N LEU A 468 15.90 -12.38 4.72
CA LEU A 468 14.86 -12.76 3.76
C LEU A 468 15.09 -12.11 2.39
N ILE A 469 15.39 -10.82 2.37
CA ILE A 469 15.68 -10.07 1.14
C ILE A 469 16.92 -10.62 0.43
N ARG A 470 17.96 -10.97 1.19
CA ARG A 470 19.18 -11.59 0.65
C ARG A 470 18.87 -12.96 0.04
N LEU A 471 18.14 -13.84 0.74
CA LEU A 471 17.74 -15.15 0.22
C LEU A 471 16.98 -15.04 -1.10
N ARG A 472 16.09 -14.04 -1.23
CA ARG A 472 15.37 -13.79 -2.48
C ARG A 472 16.31 -13.43 -3.63
N LYS A 473 17.37 -12.67 -3.39
CA LYS A 473 18.37 -12.30 -4.40
C LYS A 473 19.28 -13.46 -4.80
N GLU A 474 19.52 -14.40 -3.88
CA GLU A 474 20.43 -15.53 -4.08
C GLU A 474 19.75 -16.77 -4.63
N MET A 475 18.41 -16.89 -4.53
CA MET A 475 17.68 -18.12 -4.82
C MET A 475 16.50 -17.90 -5.77
N ASP A 476 16.67 -18.25 -7.02
CA ASP A 476 15.64 -18.17 -8.06
C ASP A 476 14.33 -18.87 -7.68
N ILE A 477 14.37 -19.93 -6.91
CA ILE A 477 13.19 -20.66 -6.46
C ILE A 477 12.22 -19.79 -5.65
N ILE A 478 12.71 -18.81 -4.90
CA ILE A 478 11.86 -17.88 -4.13
C ILE A 478 11.09 -16.96 -5.08
N VAL A 479 11.75 -16.54 -6.19
CA VAL A 479 11.14 -15.65 -7.19
C VAL A 479 10.25 -16.43 -8.15
N TYR A 480 10.79 -17.46 -8.80
CA TYR A 480 10.20 -18.11 -9.98
C TYR A 480 9.59 -19.48 -9.71
N GLY A 481 9.82 -20.09 -8.53
CA GLY A 481 9.27 -21.39 -8.19
C GLY A 481 7.74 -21.42 -8.23
N GLU A 482 7.17 -22.56 -8.61
CA GLU A 482 5.73 -22.82 -8.51
C GLU A 482 5.29 -22.91 -7.05
N PHE A 483 4.06 -22.54 -6.77
CA PHE A 483 3.48 -22.54 -5.43
C PHE A 483 2.54 -23.73 -5.25
N GLU A 484 2.64 -24.41 -4.11
CA GLU A 484 1.75 -25.50 -3.70
C GLU A 484 1.39 -25.35 -2.23
N ALA A 485 0.12 -25.10 -1.92
CA ALA A 485 -0.35 -24.95 -0.54
C ALA A 485 -0.45 -26.29 0.20
N LEU A 486 0.00 -26.32 1.45
CA LEU A 486 -0.19 -27.39 2.40
C LEU A 486 -1.11 -26.95 3.53
N TYR A 487 -1.71 -27.90 4.27
CA TYR A 487 -2.51 -27.60 5.46
C TYR A 487 -3.62 -26.54 5.21
N ARG A 488 -4.29 -26.61 4.06
CA ARG A 488 -5.26 -25.59 3.61
C ARG A 488 -6.34 -25.28 4.65
N ASP A 489 -6.85 -26.31 5.32
CA ASP A 489 -7.97 -26.19 6.27
C ASP A 489 -7.50 -26.07 7.74
N HIS A 490 -6.18 -26.06 8.01
CA HIS A 490 -5.67 -25.99 9.37
C HIS A 490 -5.90 -24.61 10.00
N ASP A 491 -6.36 -24.59 11.25
CA ASP A 491 -6.80 -23.36 11.94
C ASP A 491 -5.65 -22.42 12.37
N GLN A 492 -4.41 -22.89 12.37
CA GLN A 492 -3.26 -22.17 12.92
C GLN A 492 -2.07 -22.11 11.95
N ILE A 493 -1.92 -23.12 11.08
CA ILE A 493 -0.73 -23.28 10.23
C ILE A 493 -0.99 -22.73 8.83
N PHE A 494 -0.08 -21.88 8.36
CA PHE A 494 0.08 -21.57 6.95
C PHE A 494 1.40 -22.19 6.48
N ALA A 495 1.30 -23.20 5.62
CA ALA A 495 2.47 -23.86 5.04
C ALA A 495 2.29 -24.04 3.54
N TYR A 496 3.41 -23.96 2.82
CA TYR A 496 3.43 -24.15 1.37
C TYR A 496 4.81 -24.55 0.87
N ILE A 497 4.84 -25.19 -0.29
CA ILE A 497 6.06 -25.57 -1.00
C ILE A 497 6.23 -24.66 -2.22
N ARG A 498 7.48 -24.27 -2.49
CA ARG A 498 7.91 -23.72 -3.78
C ARG A 498 8.72 -24.79 -4.53
N LYS A 499 8.54 -24.89 -5.83
CA LYS A 499 9.23 -25.87 -6.68
C LYS A 499 9.85 -25.18 -7.89
N LEU A 500 11.12 -25.44 -8.14
CA LEU A 500 11.82 -24.98 -9.35
C LEU A 500 12.77 -26.07 -9.81
N GLU A 501 12.50 -26.70 -10.94
CA GLU A 501 13.26 -27.85 -11.43
C GLU A 501 13.36 -28.97 -10.38
N SER A 502 14.58 -29.31 -9.92
CA SER A 502 14.80 -30.30 -8.85
C SER A 502 14.71 -29.70 -7.43
N GLU A 503 14.72 -28.37 -7.32
CA GLU A 503 14.74 -27.68 -6.04
C GLU A 503 13.36 -27.62 -5.40
N LYS A 504 13.32 -27.73 -4.07
CA LYS A 504 12.10 -27.55 -3.27
C LYS A 504 12.39 -26.68 -2.05
N LEU A 505 11.46 -25.80 -1.74
CA LEU A 505 11.52 -24.94 -0.57
C LEU A 505 10.18 -25.06 0.18
N LEU A 506 10.24 -25.40 1.45
CA LEU A 506 9.08 -25.50 2.35
C LEU A 506 9.09 -24.30 3.29
N THR A 507 8.00 -23.56 3.32
CA THR A 507 7.74 -22.50 4.29
C THR A 507 6.66 -22.95 5.26
N VAL A 508 6.89 -22.76 6.55
CA VAL A 508 5.95 -23.11 7.63
C VAL A 508 5.81 -21.93 8.59
N CYS A 509 4.57 -21.55 8.90
CA CYS A 509 4.24 -20.45 9.80
C CYS A 509 3.06 -20.83 10.70
N ASN A 510 3.23 -20.70 12.01
CA ASN A 510 2.14 -20.78 12.98
C ASN A 510 1.59 -19.37 13.24
N PHE A 511 0.34 -19.11 12.87
CA PHE A 511 -0.33 -17.80 13.03
C PHE A 511 -1.07 -17.66 14.38
N SER A 512 -0.76 -18.54 15.33
CA SER A 512 -1.47 -18.62 16.61
C SER A 512 -0.54 -18.35 17.80
N ALA A 513 -1.11 -17.82 18.88
CA ALA A 513 -0.48 -17.73 20.19
C ALA A 513 -0.45 -19.09 20.94
N GLN A 514 -0.80 -20.19 20.28
CA GLN A 514 -0.79 -21.54 20.81
C GLN A 514 0.16 -22.43 20.02
N GLU A 515 0.60 -23.52 20.65
CA GLU A 515 1.34 -24.57 19.95
C GLU A 515 0.46 -25.24 18.88
N ALA A 516 1.09 -25.69 17.79
CA ALA A 516 0.42 -26.40 16.72
C ALA A 516 1.23 -27.62 16.28
N GLU A 517 0.56 -28.77 16.16
CA GLU A 517 1.20 -30.00 15.68
C GLU A 517 1.14 -30.07 14.15
N MET A 518 2.24 -30.55 13.54
CA MET A 518 2.26 -30.85 12.12
C MET A 518 3.18 -32.04 11.79
N GLU A 519 2.93 -32.66 10.65
CA GLU A 519 3.84 -33.62 10.04
C GLU A 519 4.57 -32.96 8.87
N LEU A 520 5.90 -32.94 8.89
CA LEU A 520 6.68 -32.49 7.75
C LEU A 520 6.53 -33.47 6.57
N PRO A 521 6.41 -32.96 5.33
CA PRO A 521 6.48 -33.81 4.14
C PRO A 521 7.78 -34.62 4.16
N GLU A 522 7.71 -35.90 3.80
CA GLU A 522 8.84 -36.83 3.85
C GLU A 522 10.09 -36.30 3.11
N THR A 523 9.87 -35.55 2.05
CA THR A 523 10.95 -34.89 1.29
C THR A 523 11.85 -34.00 2.16
N PHE A 524 11.34 -33.42 3.26
CA PHE A 524 12.06 -32.47 4.10
C PHE A 524 12.54 -33.05 5.45
N THR A 525 12.29 -34.35 5.71
CA THR A 525 12.72 -34.99 6.97
C THR A 525 14.20 -35.36 6.97
N GLU A 526 14.80 -35.59 5.80
CA GLU A 526 16.21 -35.92 5.68
C GLU A 526 16.92 -35.04 4.64
N GLY A 527 18.10 -34.54 5.01
CA GLY A 527 18.98 -33.78 4.11
C GLY A 527 18.45 -32.43 3.68
N ALA A 528 17.39 -31.91 4.29
CA ALA A 528 16.92 -30.54 4.09
C ALA A 528 17.78 -29.55 4.90
N GLN A 529 18.10 -28.41 4.28
CA GLN A 529 18.80 -27.30 4.92
C GLN A 529 17.79 -26.29 5.46
N CYS A 530 17.92 -25.90 6.73
CA CYS A 530 17.18 -24.76 7.25
C CYS A 530 17.85 -23.47 6.81
N LEU A 531 17.13 -22.68 5.98
CA LEU A 531 17.61 -21.39 5.47
C LEU A 531 17.42 -20.27 6.50
N ILE A 532 16.27 -20.26 7.16
CA ILE A 532 15.91 -19.25 8.16
C ILE A 532 14.88 -19.81 9.14
N THR A 533 14.96 -19.37 10.39
CA THR A 533 14.00 -19.64 11.45
C THR A 533 13.93 -18.43 12.38
N ASN A 534 12.75 -18.09 12.87
CA ASN A 534 12.57 -16.96 13.78
C ASN A 534 12.82 -17.32 15.26
N MET A 535 12.94 -18.61 15.59
CA MET A 535 13.14 -19.11 16.96
C MET A 535 14.36 -20.02 17.11
N GLY A 536 15.23 -20.11 16.11
CA GLY A 536 16.48 -20.89 16.18
C GLY A 536 16.29 -22.41 16.21
N ARG A 537 15.18 -22.94 15.68
CA ARG A 537 14.95 -24.40 15.58
C ARG A 537 16.08 -25.08 14.82
N LYS A 538 16.59 -26.18 15.35
CA LYS A 538 17.71 -26.96 14.76
C LYS A 538 17.33 -28.38 14.34
N VAL A 539 16.22 -28.91 14.91
CA VAL A 539 15.78 -30.29 14.66
C VAL A 539 14.42 -30.28 13.97
N PHE A 540 14.33 -31.02 12.88
CA PHE A 540 13.17 -31.10 12.00
C PHE A 540 12.76 -32.57 11.81
N ASP A 541 12.19 -33.14 12.86
CA ASP A 541 11.63 -34.48 12.83
C ASP A 541 10.35 -34.52 11.99
N ARG A 542 9.92 -35.70 11.55
CA ARG A 542 8.69 -35.87 10.80
C ARG A 542 7.47 -35.29 11.52
N LYS A 543 7.35 -35.51 12.83
CA LYS A 543 6.31 -34.87 13.66
C LYS A 543 6.95 -33.79 14.50
N ILE A 544 6.44 -32.59 14.36
CA ILE A 544 6.93 -31.44 15.12
C ILE A 544 5.78 -30.68 15.77
N ILE A 545 6.08 -30.09 16.91
CA ILE A 545 5.23 -29.09 17.55
C ILE A 545 5.85 -27.73 17.28
N LEU A 546 5.06 -26.86 16.66
CA LEU A 546 5.40 -25.46 16.42
C LEU A 546 5.08 -24.65 17.67
N ASN A 547 6.00 -23.82 18.11
CA ASN A 547 5.73 -22.84 19.16
C ASN A 547 4.78 -21.72 18.65
N PRO A 548 4.21 -20.90 19.56
CA PRO A 548 3.46 -19.72 19.17
C PRO A 548 4.25 -18.81 18.19
N TYR A 549 3.64 -18.45 17.08
CA TYR A 549 4.22 -17.61 16.01
C TYR A 549 5.56 -18.12 15.46
N GLU A 550 5.87 -19.40 15.60
CA GLU A 550 7.08 -19.99 15.02
C GLU A 550 6.99 -20.04 13.49
N ALA A 551 8.10 -19.68 12.83
CA ALA A 551 8.25 -19.80 11.38
C ALA A 551 9.65 -20.27 10.99
N PHE A 552 9.72 -21.07 9.92
CA PHE A 552 10.98 -21.50 9.33
C PHE A 552 10.84 -21.82 7.84
N VAL A 553 11.97 -21.86 7.16
CA VAL A 553 12.09 -22.23 5.75
C VAL A 553 13.12 -23.34 5.61
N LEU A 554 12.70 -24.47 5.02
CA LEU A 554 13.56 -25.59 4.66
C LEU A 554 13.77 -25.63 3.14
N TYR A 555 15.00 -25.92 2.74
CA TYR A 555 15.38 -26.07 1.33
C TYR A 555 15.96 -27.45 1.07
N LYS A 556 15.61 -28.01 -0.07
CA LYS A 556 16.12 -29.28 -0.57
C LYS A 556 16.39 -29.19 -2.06
N LYS A 557 17.58 -29.63 -2.49
CA LYS A 557 17.97 -29.76 -3.88
C LYS A 557 17.66 -31.17 -4.41
#